data_53209c1eccf6c82351bf7c9bed93c9b1
#
_entry.id   53209c1eccf6c82351bf7c9bed93c9b1
#
_cell.length_a   1.000
_cell.length_b   1.000
_cell.length_c   1.000
_cell.angle_alpha   90.00
_cell.angle_beta   90.00
_cell.angle_gamma   90.00
#
_symmetry.space_group_name_H-M   'P 1'
#
loop_
_entity.id
_entity.type
_entity.pdbx_description
1 polymer ?
#
loop_
_entity_poly.entity_id
_entity_poly.type
_entity_poly.pdbx_seq_one_letter_code
_entity_poly.pdbx_strand_id
1 'polypeptide(L)'
;MSASVTPRLLIVVPAWNEEVVLPHVLDELAACVPDADVLVVNDGSTDRTADVVRAHHGAMLLDLPLNLGVGGAMRAGFRFAQRHGYDRVVQLDADGQHNPADVARVVALLDEGADVAIGARFAGEGDYRVRGPRRWAMGLLSRVLSRTAATRLTDTTSGFRGANARAIALFARDYPAEYLGDTVESLVIACRAGLRIRQVPVTMRARAGGTPSHSPVKAAVFLGRAVLALAVALSRPMAPPPVPRPSGDTA
;
A
#
# COMPACT_ATOMS: atom_id res chain seq x y z
N MET A 1 2.56 -36.48 -0.37
CA MET A 1 3.05 -35.39 -1.21
C MET A 1 2.03 -34.25 -1.06
N SER A 2 2.34 -33.25 -0.25
CA SER A 2 1.48 -32.08 -0.11
C SER A 2 1.61 -31.26 -1.39
N ALA A 3 0.51 -31.08 -2.12
CA ALA A 3 0.47 -30.18 -3.26
C ALA A 3 0.87 -28.78 -2.74
N SER A 4 1.95 -28.21 -3.25
CA SER A 4 2.32 -26.82 -2.93
C SER A 4 1.24 -25.94 -3.54
N VAL A 5 0.32 -25.45 -2.70
CA VAL A 5 -0.66 -24.45 -3.12
C VAL A 5 0.15 -23.19 -3.45
N THR A 6 0.11 -22.75 -4.70
CA THR A 6 0.74 -21.50 -5.10
C THR A 6 0.09 -20.35 -4.32
N PRO A 7 0.87 -19.53 -3.61
CA PRO A 7 0.32 -18.43 -2.82
C PRO A 7 -0.45 -17.45 -3.70
N ARG A 8 -1.68 -17.12 -3.30
CA ARG A 8 -2.55 -16.22 -4.07
C ARG A 8 -2.17 -14.77 -3.86
N LEU A 9 -1.94 -14.05 -4.96
CA LEU A 9 -1.60 -12.63 -4.98
C LEU A 9 -2.80 -11.79 -5.39
N LEU A 10 -3.10 -10.74 -4.62
CA LEU A 10 -4.06 -9.71 -4.96
C LEU A 10 -3.34 -8.36 -5.16
N ILE A 11 -3.53 -7.74 -6.33
CA ILE A 11 -3.17 -6.35 -6.55
C ILE A 11 -4.35 -5.47 -6.17
N VAL A 12 -4.18 -4.58 -5.21
CA VAL A 12 -5.21 -3.61 -4.81
C VAL A 12 -4.88 -2.26 -5.40
N VAL A 13 -5.81 -1.74 -6.20
CA VAL A 13 -5.68 -0.44 -6.89
C VAL A 13 -6.73 0.52 -6.31
N PRO A 14 -6.38 1.40 -5.36
CA PRO A 14 -7.28 2.46 -4.92
C PRO A 14 -7.43 3.50 -6.04
N ALA A 15 -8.67 3.82 -6.40
CA ALA A 15 -8.97 4.73 -7.51
C ALA A 15 -10.03 5.76 -7.09
N TRP A 16 -9.78 7.04 -7.41
CA TRP A 16 -10.74 8.13 -7.26
C TRP A 16 -10.62 9.13 -8.40
N ASN A 17 -11.63 9.14 -9.27
CA ASN A 17 -11.68 9.97 -10.48
C ASN A 17 -10.46 9.72 -11.40
N GLU A 18 -10.27 8.46 -11.79
CA GLU A 18 -9.14 7.99 -12.61
C GLU A 18 -9.63 7.36 -13.95
N GLU A 19 -10.81 7.75 -14.45
CA GLU A 19 -11.42 7.18 -15.67
C GLU A 19 -10.49 7.20 -16.88
N VAL A 20 -9.56 8.16 -16.96
CA VAL A 20 -8.68 8.36 -18.10
C VAL A 20 -7.44 7.47 -18.05
N VAL A 21 -6.84 7.30 -16.87
CA VAL A 21 -5.55 6.60 -16.69
C VAL A 21 -5.73 5.13 -16.38
N LEU A 22 -6.79 4.81 -15.60
CA LEU A 22 -7.05 3.47 -15.10
C LEU A 22 -7.09 2.38 -16.17
N PRO A 23 -7.68 2.56 -17.36
CA PRO A 23 -7.66 1.52 -18.41
C PRO A 23 -6.25 1.06 -18.74
N HIS A 24 -5.33 1.99 -18.94
CA HIS A 24 -3.94 1.70 -19.27
C HIS A 24 -3.23 0.96 -18.10
N VAL A 25 -3.48 1.36 -16.85
CA VAL A 25 -2.92 0.68 -15.69
C VAL A 25 -3.39 -0.77 -15.58
N LEU A 26 -4.67 -1.03 -15.87
CA LEU A 26 -5.24 -2.38 -15.87
C LEU A 26 -4.66 -3.26 -16.98
N ASP A 27 -4.50 -2.71 -18.19
CA ASP A 27 -3.88 -3.40 -19.32
C ASP A 27 -2.42 -3.77 -19.01
N GLU A 28 -1.65 -2.85 -18.43
CA GLU A 28 -0.27 -3.10 -18.02
C GLU A 28 -0.17 -4.16 -16.90
N LEU A 29 -1.09 -4.13 -15.93
CA LEU A 29 -1.16 -5.16 -14.88
C LEU A 29 -1.44 -6.53 -15.46
N ALA A 30 -2.42 -6.64 -16.37
CA ALA A 30 -2.73 -7.90 -17.04
C ALA A 30 -1.54 -8.46 -17.83
N ALA A 31 -0.75 -7.58 -18.44
CA ALA A 31 0.44 -7.98 -19.20
C ALA A 31 1.63 -8.35 -18.32
N CYS A 32 1.87 -7.63 -17.21
CA CYS A 32 3.06 -7.79 -16.38
C CYS A 32 2.89 -8.81 -15.25
N VAL A 33 1.65 -9.01 -14.76
CA VAL A 33 1.35 -9.86 -13.58
C VAL A 33 0.12 -10.73 -13.86
N PRO A 34 0.13 -11.57 -14.91
CA PRO A 34 -1.04 -12.31 -15.38
C PRO A 34 -1.60 -13.31 -14.35
N ASP A 35 -0.78 -13.76 -13.41
CA ASP A 35 -1.17 -14.74 -12.37
C ASP A 35 -1.75 -14.08 -11.11
N ALA A 36 -1.86 -12.74 -11.07
CA ALA A 36 -2.44 -12.03 -9.95
C ALA A 36 -3.90 -11.65 -10.21
N ASP A 37 -4.72 -11.76 -9.16
CA ASP A 37 -6.05 -11.14 -9.17
C ASP A 37 -5.91 -9.63 -8.97
N VAL A 38 -6.69 -8.82 -9.69
CA VAL A 38 -6.70 -7.36 -9.58
C VAL A 38 -8.01 -6.89 -8.97
N LEU A 39 -7.95 -6.12 -7.88
CA LEU A 39 -9.09 -5.48 -7.24
C LEU A 39 -8.94 -3.96 -7.32
N VAL A 40 -9.79 -3.31 -8.08
CA VAL A 40 -9.93 -1.86 -8.02
C VAL A 40 -10.91 -1.51 -6.91
N VAL A 41 -10.46 -0.69 -5.97
CA VAL A 41 -11.31 -0.10 -4.95
C VAL A 41 -11.67 1.30 -5.40
N ASN A 42 -12.87 1.45 -5.97
CA ASN A 42 -13.41 2.76 -6.35
C ASN A 42 -13.85 3.52 -5.10
N ASP A 43 -13.13 4.57 -4.75
CA ASP A 43 -13.32 5.35 -3.52
C ASP A 43 -14.33 6.48 -3.71
N GLY A 44 -15.56 6.13 -4.13
CA GLY A 44 -16.64 7.08 -4.33
C GLY A 44 -16.37 8.09 -5.44
N SER A 45 -15.84 7.63 -6.60
CA SER A 45 -15.63 8.48 -7.77
C SER A 45 -16.95 9.06 -8.30
N THR A 46 -16.84 10.26 -8.87
CA THR A 46 -17.97 10.98 -9.49
C THR A 46 -17.93 10.95 -11.03
N ASP A 47 -16.82 10.42 -11.59
CA ASP A 47 -16.62 10.18 -13.01
C ASP A 47 -16.99 8.73 -13.41
N ARG A 48 -16.53 8.26 -14.57
CA ARG A 48 -16.82 6.91 -15.05
C ARG A 48 -15.80 5.86 -14.60
N THR A 49 -15.02 6.12 -13.54
CA THR A 49 -14.03 5.16 -13.02
C THR A 49 -14.63 3.78 -12.78
N ALA A 50 -15.80 3.68 -12.12
CA ALA A 50 -16.45 2.40 -11.87
C ALA A 50 -16.86 1.67 -13.16
N ASP A 51 -17.31 2.40 -14.18
CA ASP A 51 -17.72 1.83 -15.47
C ASP A 51 -16.53 1.30 -16.26
N VAL A 52 -15.40 1.98 -16.19
CA VAL A 52 -14.12 1.50 -16.74
C VAL A 52 -13.77 0.13 -16.18
N VAL A 53 -13.85 -0.04 -14.84
CA VAL A 53 -13.52 -1.32 -14.21
C VAL A 53 -14.53 -2.41 -14.61
N ARG A 54 -15.84 -2.10 -14.64
CA ARG A 54 -16.88 -3.06 -15.04
C ARG A 54 -16.71 -3.55 -16.49
N ALA A 55 -16.16 -2.70 -17.35
CA ALA A 55 -15.89 -3.03 -18.75
C ALA A 55 -14.59 -3.84 -18.93
N HIS A 56 -13.70 -3.85 -17.94
CA HIS A 56 -12.41 -4.54 -18.02
C HIS A 56 -12.51 -5.98 -17.51
N HIS A 57 -12.28 -6.98 -18.40
CA HIS A 57 -12.48 -8.40 -18.07
C HIS A 57 -11.50 -9.02 -17.06
N GLY A 58 -10.43 -8.31 -16.70
CA GLY A 58 -9.36 -8.81 -15.80
C GLY A 58 -9.37 -8.18 -14.41
N ALA A 59 -10.35 -7.34 -14.07
CA ALA A 59 -10.36 -6.63 -12.79
C ALA A 59 -11.70 -6.80 -12.04
N MET A 60 -11.60 -6.95 -10.73
CA MET A 60 -12.74 -6.92 -9.82
C MET A 60 -12.97 -5.48 -9.34
N LEU A 61 -14.23 -5.11 -9.15
CA LEU A 61 -14.63 -3.81 -8.61
C LEU A 61 -15.14 -3.95 -7.17
N LEU A 62 -14.56 -3.19 -6.27
CA LEU A 62 -15.14 -2.89 -4.96
C LEU A 62 -15.56 -1.41 -4.96
N ASP A 63 -16.86 -1.17 -5.09
CA ASP A 63 -17.43 0.17 -5.26
C ASP A 63 -17.86 0.73 -3.90
N LEU A 64 -17.17 1.75 -3.41
CA LEU A 64 -17.49 2.39 -2.14
C LEU A 64 -18.48 3.53 -2.36
N PRO A 65 -19.52 3.66 -1.51
CA PRO A 65 -20.55 4.68 -1.69
C PRO A 65 -20.07 6.11 -1.40
N LEU A 66 -18.93 6.27 -0.74
CA LEU A 66 -18.36 7.55 -0.32
C LEU A 66 -16.85 7.52 -0.46
N ASN A 67 -16.25 8.70 -0.69
CA ASN A 67 -14.80 8.86 -0.62
C ASN A 67 -14.32 8.76 0.83
N LEU A 68 -13.59 7.71 1.14
CA LEU A 68 -12.98 7.45 2.45
C LEU A 68 -11.50 7.81 2.48
N GLY A 69 -10.94 8.24 1.33
CA GLY A 69 -9.51 8.44 1.13
C GLY A 69 -8.76 7.13 0.89
N VAL A 70 -7.53 7.26 0.39
CA VAL A 70 -6.69 6.10 0.02
C VAL A 70 -6.52 5.10 1.17
N GLY A 71 -6.41 5.58 2.41
CA GLY A 71 -6.34 4.73 3.60
C GLY A 71 -7.60 3.90 3.82
N GLY A 72 -8.80 4.50 3.65
CA GLY A 72 -10.07 3.81 3.72
C GLY A 72 -10.24 2.79 2.61
N ALA A 73 -9.89 3.15 1.38
CA ALA A 73 -9.90 2.25 0.22
C ALA A 73 -8.95 1.06 0.43
N MET A 74 -7.73 1.30 0.90
CA MET A 74 -6.78 0.24 1.20
C MET A 74 -7.23 -0.68 2.33
N ARG A 75 -7.84 -0.13 3.39
CA ARG A 75 -8.42 -0.96 4.45
C ARG A 75 -9.53 -1.86 3.92
N ALA A 76 -10.38 -1.36 3.01
CA ALA A 76 -11.40 -2.17 2.34
C ALA A 76 -10.76 -3.28 1.49
N GLY A 77 -9.68 -2.98 0.74
CA GLY A 77 -8.89 -3.94 -0.02
C GLY A 77 -8.26 -5.02 0.87
N PHE A 78 -7.67 -4.68 2.01
CA PHE A 78 -7.12 -5.67 2.96
C PHE A 78 -8.21 -6.55 3.59
N ARG A 79 -9.39 -6.00 3.89
CA ARG A 79 -10.54 -6.77 4.37
C ARG A 79 -11.04 -7.74 3.31
N PHE A 80 -11.10 -7.30 2.06
CA PHE A 80 -11.42 -8.17 0.93
C PHE A 80 -10.40 -9.32 0.81
N ALA A 81 -9.11 -9.01 0.82
CA ALA A 81 -8.03 -9.99 0.73
C ALA A 81 -8.12 -11.04 1.86
N GLN A 82 -8.30 -10.60 3.11
CA GLN A 82 -8.44 -11.48 4.26
C GLN A 82 -9.66 -12.40 4.13
N ARG A 83 -10.82 -11.84 3.72
CA ARG A 83 -12.07 -12.60 3.58
C ARG A 83 -12.01 -13.66 2.49
N HIS A 84 -11.26 -13.40 1.42
CA HIS A 84 -11.14 -14.28 0.26
C HIS A 84 -9.88 -15.15 0.28
N GLY A 85 -9.11 -15.15 1.38
CA GLY A 85 -7.98 -16.05 1.58
C GLY A 85 -6.78 -15.76 0.68
N TYR A 86 -6.48 -14.48 0.42
CA TYR A 86 -5.25 -14.09 -0.26
C TYR A 86 -4.07 -14.14 0.69
N ASP A 87 -2.94 -14.68 0.21
CA ASP A 87 -1.71 -14.79 0.98
C ASP A 87 -0.84 -13.52 0.89
N ARG A 88 -1.00 -12.79 -0.21
CA ARG A 88 -0.21 -11.59 -0.52
C ARG A 88 -1.12 -10.51 -1.10
N VAL A 89 -0.88 -9.28 -0.69
CA VAL A 89 -1.47 -8.06 -1.27
C VAL A 89 -0.35 -7.16 -1.73
N VAL A 90 -0.47 -6.58 -2.92
CA VAL A 90 0.37 -5.46 -3.35
C VAL A 90 -0.53 -4.28 -3.69
N GLN A 91 -0.26 -3.13 -3.09
CA GLN A 91 -0.88 -1.85 -3.45
C GLN A 91 -0.17 -1.27 -4.67
N LEU A 92 -0.94 -0.84 -5.66
CA LEU A 92 -0.47 -0.10 -6.82
C LEU A 92 -1.44 1.04 -7.12
N ASP A 93 -0.93 2.28 -7.22
CA ASP A 93 -1.79 3.45 -7.40
C ASP A 93 -2.32 3.54 -8.85
N ALA A 94 -3.55 4.07 -9.02
CA ALA A 94 -4.25 4.15 -10.30
C ALA A 94 -3.69 5.23 -11.26
N ASP A 95 -2.71 6.05 -10.82
CA ASP A 95 -2.19 7.21 -11.57
C ASP A 95 -1.08 6.87 -12.59
N GLY A 96 -0.74 5.59 -12.73
CA GLY A 96 0.27 5.08 -13.67
C GLY A 96 1.72 5.39 -13.31
N GLN A 97 2.00 5.94 -12.13
CA GLN A 97 3.36 6.24 -11.71
C GLN A 97 4.16 4.99 -11.31
N HIS A 98 3.51 3.97 -10.79
CA HIS A 98 4.14 2.70 -10.43
C HIS A 98 4.32 1.82 -11.66
N ASN A 99 5.48 1.18 -11.78
CA ASN A 99 5.73 0.21 -12.84
C ASN A 99 5.23 -1.18 -12.40
N PRO A 100 4.21 -1.77 -13.06
CA PRO A 100 3.73 -3.11 -12.72
C PRO A 100 4.79 -4.21 -12.75
N ALA A 101 5.84 -4.07 -13.59
CA ALA A 101 6.95 -5.02 -13.63
C ALA A 101 7.74 -5.11 -12.29
N ASP A 102 7.70 -4.05 -11.47
CA ASP A 102 8.36 -4.05 -10.16
C ASP A 102 7.55 -4.84 -9.08
N VAL A 103 6.31 -5.26 -9.37
CA VAL A 103 5.51 -6.11 -8.46
C VAL A 103 6.27 -7.39 -8.09
N ALA A 104 6.92 -8.03 -9.06
CA ALA A 104 7.71 -9.24 -8.81
C ALA A 104 8.81 -9.03 -7.77
N ARG A 105 9.46 -7.84 -7.78
CA ARG A 105 10.52 -7.47 -6.81
C ARG A 105 9.96 -7.27 -5.39
N VAL A 106 8.77 -6.69 -5.28
CA VAL A 106 8.07 -6.50 -4.00
C VAL A 106 7.62 -7.85 -3.45
N VAL A 107 7.07 -8.72 -4.30
CA VAL A 107 6.64 -10.08 -3.93
C VAL A 107 7.84 -10.93 -3.47
N ALA A 108 8.98 -10.86 -4.16
CA ALA A 108 10.19 -11.58 -3.78
C ALA A 108 10.63 -11.28 -2.34
N LEU A 109 10.53 -10.02 -1.88
CA LEU A 109 10.83 -9.68 -0.48
C LEU A 109 9.88 -10.34 0.52
N LEU A 110 8.60 -10.51 0.15
CA LEU A 110 7.62 -11.24 0.99
C LEU A 110 8.00 -12.71 1.08
N ASP A 111 8.45 -13.31 -0.04
CA ASP A 111 8.91 -14.71 -0.10
C ASP A 111 10.19 -14.93 0.71
N GLU A 112 11.07 -13.94 0.76
CA GLU A 112 12.25 -13.93 1.61
C GLU A 112 11.92 -13.66 3.09
N GLY A 113 10.65 -13.60 3.43
CA GLY A 113 10.15 -13.50 4.80
C GLY A 113 9.93 -12.10 5.33
N ALA A 114 9.83 -11.07 4.50
CA ALA A 114 9.27 -9.80 4.95
C ALA A 114 7.75 -9.94 5.20
N ASP A 115 7.26 -9.25 6.21
CA ASP A 115 5.82 -9.14 6.43
C ASP A 115 5.23 -7.96 5.63
N VAL A 116 6.03 -6.87 5.50
CA VAL A 116 5.72 -5.71 4.68
C VAL A 116 6.91 -5.40 3.78
N ALA A 117 6.68 -5.29 2.47
CA ALA A 117 7.68 -4.91 1.47
C ALA A 117 7.36 -3.53 0.91
N ILE A 118 8.36 -2.64 0.78
CA ILE A 118 8.19 -1.27 0.26
C ILE A 118 8.97 -1.14 -1.04
N GLY A 119 8.31 -0.75 -2.12
CA GLY A 119 8.96 -0.26 -3.33
C GLY A 119 9.45 1.17 -3.08
N ALA A 120 10.76 1.34 -2.88
CA ALA A 120 11.35 2.61 -2.49
C ALA A 120 11.87 3.40 -3.70
N ARG A 121 11.35 4.61 -3.90
CA ARG A 121 11.70 5.52 -5.01
C ARG A 121 13.14 6.06 -4.92
N PHE A 122 13.68 6.14 -3.72
CA PHE A 122 14.96 6.81 -3.41
C PHE A 122 16.09 5.83 -3.07
N ALA A 123 15.89 4.53 -3.29
CA ALA A 123 16.91 3.52 -2.99
C ALA A 123 17.84 3.23 -4.20
N GLY A 124 17.60 3.84 -5.35
CA GLY A 124 18.42 3.77 -6.56
C GLY A 124 18.95 5.13 -7.00
N GLU A 125 19.84 5.17 -7.97
CA GLU A 125 20.43 6.38 -8.57
C GLU A 125 19.38 7.13 -9.41
N GLY A 126 18.55 7.94 -8.76
CA GLY A 126 17.55 8.80 -9.40
C GLY A 126 17.54 10.18 -8.75
N ASP A 127 17.54 11.23 -9.57
CA ASP A 127 17.75 12.63 -9.19
C ASP A 127 16.50 13.32 -8.58
N TYR A 128 15.68 12.59 -7.79
CA TYR A 128 14.56 13.21 -7.09
C TYR A 128 15.04 13.88 -5.80
N ARG A 129 15.53 15.13 -5.92
CA ARG A 129 16.01 15.94 -4.80
C ARG A 129 14.86 16.65 -4.10
N VAL A 130 14.40 16.10 -3.01
CA VAL A 130 13.53 16.85 -2.07
C VAL A 130 14.38 17.94 -1.40
N ARG A 131 13.99 19.22 -1.53
CA ARG A 131 14.67 20.37 -0.92
C ARG A 131 13.82 20.96 0.23
N GLY A 132 14.48 21.66 1.16
CA GLY A 132 13.82 22.43 2.21
C GLY A 132 13.34 21.62 3.44
N PRO A 133 12.44 22.20 4.27
CA PRO A 133 11.98 21.63 5.56
C PRO A 133 11.39 20.22 5.43
N ARG A 134 10.78 19.89 4.28
CA ARG A 134 10.23 18.57 3.96
C ARG A 134 11.31 17.47 4.01
N ARG A 135 12.52 17.77 3.55
CA ARG A 135 13.65 16.82 3.60
C ARG A 135 14.04 16.48 5.04
N TRP A 136 14.06 17.48 5.93
CA TRP A 136 14.40 17.31 7.33
C TRP A 136 13.38 16.41 8.05
N ALA A 137 12.13 16.66 7.84
CA ALA A 137 11.08 15.89 8.49
C ALA A 137 10.97 14.46 7.93
N MET A 138 11.13 14.26 6.61
CA MET A 138 11.23 12.92 6.04
C MET A 138 12.47 12.19 6.58
N GLY A 139 13.60 12.88 6.76
CA GLY A 139 14.80 12.29 7.35
C GLY A 139 14.62 11.90 8.83
N LEU A 140 13.94 12.72 9.62
CA LEU A 140 13.60 12.38 11.01
C LEU A 140 12.67 11.18 11.08
N LEU A 141 11.61 11.18 10.28
CA LEU A 141 10.64 10.10 10.20
C LEU A 141 11.30 8.79 9.78
N SER A 142 12.12 8.83 8.73
CA SER A 142 12.91 7.70 8.26
C SER A 142 13.84 7.15 9.34
N ARG A 143 14.53 8.01 10.11
CA ARG A 143 15.41 7.57 11.21
C ARG A 143 14.65 6.89 12.35
N VAL A 144 13.52 7.48 12.76
CA VAL A 144 12.70 6.91 13.84
C VAL A 144 12.13 5.56 13.41
N LEU A 145 11.53 5.50 12.22
CA LEU A 145 10.96 4.26 11.69
C LEU A 145 12.03 3.21 11.43
N SER A 146 13.22 3.60 10.92
CA SER A 146 14.32 2.65 10.72
C SER A 146 14.81 2.03 12.03
N ARG A 147 14.84 2.80 13.12
CA ARG A 147 15.20 2.27 14.44
C ARG A 147 14.13 1.31 14.96
N THR A 148 12.85 1.65 14.79
CA THR A 148 11.74 0.80 15.27
C THR A 148 11.62 -0.48 14.42
N ALA A 149 11.88 -0.40 13.12
CA ALA A 149 11.84 -1.55 12.19
C ALA A 149 13.12 -2.38 12.20
N ALA A 150 14.18 -1.97 12.89
CA ALA A 150 15.52 -2.54 12.84
C ALA A 150 16.06 -2.69 11.39
N THR A 151 15.60 -1.85 10.48
CA THR A 151 15.92 -1.87 9.03
C THR A 151 16.01 -0.44 8.51
N ARG A 152 17.00 -0.17 7.66
CA ARG A 152 17.14 1.16 7.04
C ARG A 152 16.01 1.40 6.05
N LEU A 153 15.10 2.33 6.38
CA LEU A 153 14.02 2.77 5.51
C LEU A 153 14.37 4.13 4.90
N THR A 154 14.39 4.22 3.58
CA THR A 154 14.71 5.45 2.84
C THR A 154 13.45 6.13 2.29
N ASP A 155 12.38 5.38 2.01
CA ASP A 155 11.11 5.89 1.51
C ASP A 155 9.93 5.34 2.32
N THR A 156 9.55 6.08 3.35
CA THR A 156 8.43 5.74 4.25
C THR A 156 7.08 6.22 3.71
N THR A 157 7.08 6.96 2.61
CA THR A 157 5.89 7.59 2.02
C THR A 157 5.45 6.95 0.70
N SER A 158 6.13 5.89 0.25
CA SER A 158 5.73 5.16 -0.95
C SER A 158 4.40 4.44 -0.71
N GLY A 159 3.44 4.57 -1.66
CA GLY A 159 2.21 3.79 -1.71
C GLY A 159 2.45 2.38 -2.29
N PHE A 160 3.54 2.16 -3.04
CA PHE A 160 3.85 0.88 -3.62
C PHE A 160 4.35 -0.10 -2.56
N ARG A 161 3.47 -0.94 -2.04
CA ARG A 161 3.73 -1.82 -0.90
C ARG A 161 3.16 -3.20 -1.07
N GLY A 162 3.92 -4.19 -0.59
CA GLY A 162 3.46 -5.57 -0.42
C GLY A 162 3.19 -5.90 1.05
N ALA A 163 2.24 -6.80 1.28
CA ALA A 163 1.87 -7.32 2.59
C ALA A 163 1.67 -8.84 2.49
N ASN A 164 2.22 -9.62 3.41
CA ASN A 164 1.96 -11.05 3.55
C ASN A 164 0.69 -11.30 4.39
N ALA A 165 0.31 -12.54 4.59
CA ALA A 165 -0.90 -12.93 5.34
C ALA A 165 -0.94 -12.35 6.77
N ARG A 166 0.21 -12.24 7.48
CA ARG A 166 0.26 -11.61 8.82
C ARG A 166 -0.03 -10.11 8.76
N ALA A 167 0.55 -9.42 7.78
CA ALA A 167 0.32 -8.00 7.59
C ALA A 167 -1.10 -7.73 7.07
N ILE A 168 -1.64 -8.57 6.19
CA ILE A 168 -3.04 -8.50 5.73
C ILE A 168 -4.00 -8.58 6.92
N ALA A 169 -3.81 -9.54 7.83
CA ALA A 169 -4.66 -9.70 9.01
C ALA A 169 -4.62 -8.47 9.94
N LEU A 170 -3.43 -7.88 10.12
CA LEU A 170 -3.27 -6.64 10.90
C LEU A 170 -3.96 -5.46 10.20
N PHE A 171 -3.69 -5.25 8.92
CA PHE A 171 -4.17 -4.10 8.17
C PHE A 171 -5.68 -4.15 7.87
N ALA A 172 -6.25 -5.33 7.71
CA ALA A 172 -7.70 -5.49 7.59
C ALA A 172 -8.45 -4.95 8.82
N ARG A 173 -7.84 -5.00 10.00
CA ARG A 173 -8.38 -4.47 11.25
C ARG A 173 -7.99 -3.03 11.50
N ASP A 174 -6.71 -2.71 11.38
CA ASP A 174 -6.10 -1.51 11.97
C ASP A 174 -5.46 -0.58 10.92
N TYR A 175 -5.64 -0.80 9.60
CA TYR A 175 -5.09 0.13 8.59
C TYR A 175 -5.68 1.53 8.79
N PRO A 176 -4.85 2.59 8.81
CA PRO A 176 -5.34 3.96 9.04
C PRO A 176 -6.29 4.38 7.93
N ALA A 177 -7.47 4.88 8.29
CA ALA A 177 -8.46 5.38 7.33
C ALA A 177 -8.35 6.89 7.09
N GLU A 178 -7.45 7.59 7.80
CA GLU A 178 -7.32 9.04 7.70
C GLU A 178 -6.50 9.48 6.48
N TYR A 179 -6.96 10.56 5.85
CA TYR A 179 -6.57 11.05 4.52
C TYR A 179 -5.10 11.49 4.35
N LEU A 180 -4.27 11.59 5.40
CA LEU A 180 -2.97 12.27 5.29
C LEU A 180 -1.80 11.59 6.03
N GLY A 181 -1.95 10.39 6.53
CA GLY A 181 -0.89 9.75 7.31
C GLY A 181 -0.83 8.24 7.14
N ASP A 182 -1.69 7.68 6.31
CA ASP A 182 -1.89 6.23 6.14
C ASP A 182 -0.59 5.47 5.86
N THR A 183 0.28 6.00 5.01
CA THR A 183 1.56 5.37 4.65
C THR A 183 2.54 5.31 5.82
N VAL A 184 2.63 6.36 6.62
CA VAL A 184 3.54 6.43 7.77
C VAL A 184 2.94 5.71 8.97
N GLU A 185 1.68 5.95 9.24
CA GLU A 185 0.97 5.36 10.38
C GLU A 185 0.87 3.85 10.24
N SER A 186 0.60 3.32 9.03
CA SER A 186 0.60 1.88 8.78
C SER A 186 1.96 1.23 9.06
N LEU A 187 3.07 1.92 8.76
CA LEU A 187 4.41 1.44 9.10
C LEU A 187 4.63 1.45 10.62
N VAL A 188 4.16 2.47 11.34
CA VAL A 188 4.24 2.50 12.81
C VAL A 188 3.45 1.33 13.40
N ILE A 189 2.23 1.09 12.92
CA ILE A 189 1.38 -0.02 13.35
C ILE A 189 2.09 -1.36 13.08
N ALA A 190 2.66 -1.54 11.88
CA ALA A 190 3.40 -2.73 11.50
C ALA A 190 4.62 -2.96 12.41
N CYS A 191 5.45 -1.93 12.62
CA CYS A 191 6.61 -1.99 13.51
C CYS A 191 6.22 -2.38 14.94
N ARG A 192 5.15 -1.77 15.47
CA ARG A 192 4.66 -2.05 16.83
C ARG A 192 4.10 -3.46 16.98
N ALA A 193 3.53 -4.00 15.91
CA ALA A 193 3.08 -5.39 15.87
C ALA A 193 4.23 -6.40 15.65
N GLY A 194 5.48 -5.93 15.60
CA GLY A 194 6.66 -6.78 15.39
C GLY A 194 6.74 -7.37 13.99
N LEU A 195 6.15 -6.72 12.99
CA LEU A 195 6.25 -7.13 11.59
C LEU A 195 7.63 -6.74 11.02
N ARG A 196 8.18 -7.63 10.20
CA ARG A 196 9.43 -7.41 9.48
C ARG A 196 9.18 -6.57 8.23
N ILE A 197 9.78 -5.38 8.18
CA ILE A 197 9.64 -4.46 7.06
C ILE A 197 10.95 -4.47 6.27
N ARG A 198 10.86 -4.62 4.95
CA ARG A 198 11.99 -4.52 4.02
C ARG A 198 11.64 -3.59 2.87
N GLN A 199 12.65 -3.11 2.15
CA GLN A 199 12.44 -2.27 0.97
C GLN A 199 13.33 -2.72 -0.20
N VAL A 200 12.86 -2.46 -1.41
CA VAL A 200 13.56 -2.68 -2.67
C VAL A 200 13.48 -1.42 -3.53
N PRO A 201 14.55 -1.06 -4.25
CA PRO A 201 14.51 0.05 -5.21
C PRO A 201 13.49 -0.23 -6.31
N VAL A 202 12.67 0.77 -6.64
CA VAL A 202 11.73 0.72 -7.77
C VAL A 202 11.83 2.00 -8.59
N THR A 203 11.46 1.90 -9.87
CA THR A 203 11.45 3.04 -10.78
C THR A 203 10.08 3.68 -10.78
N MET A 204 10.03 5.01 -10.57
CA MET A 204 8.79 5.78 -10.73
C MET A 204 8.76 6.43 -12.10
N ARG A 205 7.60 6.38 -12.72
CA ARG A 205 7.30 7.07 -13.97
C ARG A 205 6.77 8.49 -13.71
N ALA A 206 6.83 9.36 -14.71
CA ALA A 206 6.08 10.60 -14.67
C ALA A 206 4.57 10.28 -14.63
N ARG A 207 3.80 11.08 -13.91
CA ARG A 207 2.34 10.91 -13.85
C ARG A 207 1.73 11.02 -15.25
N ALA A 208 0.93 10.05 -15.64
CA ALA A 208 0.33 10.02 -16.98
C ALA A 208 -0.87 10.99 -17.11
N GLY A 209 -1.48 11.42 -15.98
CA GLY A 209 -2.61 12.35 -15.96
C GLY A 209 -3.04 12.73 -14.54
N GLY A 210 -4.12 13.51 -14.43
CA GLY A 210 -4.70 13.94 -13.16
C GLY A 210 -4.07 15.20 -12.56
N THR A 211 -4.80 15.85 -11.62
CA THR A 211 -4.32 17.03 -10.89
C THR A 211 -3.56 16.61 -9.63
N PRO A 212 -2.37 17.20 -9.34
CA PRO A 212 -1.65 16.92 -8.11
C PRO A 212 -2.51 17.26 -6.89
N SER A 213 -2.72 16.31 -6.00
CA SER A 213 -3.58 16.45 -4.81
C SER A 213 -3.02 17.42 -3.75
N HIS A 214 -1.79 17.98 -3.93
CA HIS A 214 -1.10 18.70 -2.86
C HIS A 214 -0.56 20.07 -3.26
N SER A 215 -1.13 21.10 -2.62
CA SER A 215 -0.49 22.42 -2.53
C SER A 215 0.65 22.38 -1.46
N PRO A 216 1.63 23.33 -1.50
CA PRO A 216 2.72 23.40 -0.50
C PRO A 216 2.22 23.49 0.95
N VAL A 217 1.08 24.16 1.16
CA VAL A 217 0.44 24.29 2.49
C VAL A 217 -0.11 22.95 2.95
N LYS A 218 -0.80 22.20 2.07
CA LYS A 218 -1.29 20.85 2.38
C LYS A 218 -0.13 19.90 2.70
N ALA A 219 1.02 20.03 2.02
CA ALA A 219 2.22 19.23 2.30
C ALA A 219 2.83 19.54 3.69
N ALA A 220 2.81 20.78 4.15
CA ALA A 220 3.27 21.16 5.49
C ALA A 220 2.34 20.64 6.59
N VAL A 221 1.03 20.75 6.38
CA VAL A 221 0.00 20.18 7.28
C VAL A 221 0.14 18.66 7.37
N PHE A 222 0.32 17.98 6.23
CA PHE A 222 0.59 16.54 6.16
C PHE A 222 1.78 16.15 7.05
N LEU A 223 2.86 16.89 6.94
CA LEU A 223 4.07 16.61 7.70
C LEU A 223 3.89 16.80 9.21
N GLY A 224 3.20 17.85 9.63
CA GLY A 224 2.85 18.11 11.03
C GLY A 224 1.96 16.98 11.60
N ARG A 225 0.98 16.54 10.83
CA ARG A 225 0.09 15.42 11.20
C ARG A 225 0.84 14.09 11.27
N ALA A 226 1.76 13.82 10.33
CA ALA A 226 2.58 12.60 10.35
C ALA A 226 3.49 12.54 11.59
N VAL A 227 4.07 13.66 12.01
CA VAL A 227 4.86 13.76 13.24
C VAL A 227 3.97 13.57 14.48
N LEU A 228 2.79 14.16 14.50
CA LEU A 228 1.83 13.99 15.58
C LEU A 228 1.31 12.56 15.66
N ALA A 229 0.95 11.95 14.53
CA ALA A 229 0.54 10.55 14.45
C ALA A 229 1.64 9.61 14.96
N LEU A 230 2.89 9.88 14.61
CA LEU A 230 4.04 9.15 15.12
C LEU A 230 4.16 9.29 16.66
N ALA A 231 4.04 10.48 17.19
CA ALA A 231 4.11 10.74 18.63
C ALA A 231 2.98 10.01 19.39
N VAL A 232 1.73 10.11 18.88
CA VAL A 232 0.56 9.42 19.43
C VAL A 232 0.71 7.90 19.31
N ALA A 233 1.16 7.41 18.16
CA ALA A 233 1.37 5.98 17.96
C ALA A 233 2.45 5.42 18.91
N LEU A 234 3.51 6.16 19.19
CA LEU A 234 4.54 5.77 20.14
C LEU A 234 4.07 5.81 21.60
N SER A 235 3.06 6.61 21.94
CA SER A 235 2.52 6.75 23.30
C SER A 235 1.42 5.75 23.65
N ARG A 236 0.78 5.11 22.65
CA ARG A 236 -0.30 4.14 22.92
C ARG A 236 0.26 2.79 23.40
N PRO A 237 -0.34 2.14 24.43
CA PRO A 237 0.03 0.78 24.79
C PRO A 237 -0.29 -0.21 23.66
N MET A 238 0.57 -1.21 23.51
CA MET A 238 0.48 -2.21 22.44
C MET A 238 -0.61 -3.24 22.76
N ALA A 239 -1.56 -3.45 21.86
CA ALA A 239 -2.39 -4.65 21.90
C ALA A 239 -1.54 -5.87 21.44
N PRO A 240 -1.66 -7.04 22.10
CA PRO A 240 -0.93 -8.22 21.68
C PRO A 240 -1.31 -8.61 20.24
N PRO A 241 -0.37 -9.18 19.48
CA PRO A 241 -0.65 -9.63 18.12
C PRO A 241 -1.75 -10.70 18.15
N PRO A 242 -2.66 -10.71 17.16
CA PRO A 242 -3.68 -11.74 17.05
C PRO A 242 -3.01 -13.10 16.88
N VAL A 243 -3.36 -14.05 17.75
CA VAL A 243 -2.95 -15.44 17.59
C VAL A 243 -3.62 -15.98 16.33
N PRO A 244 -2.88 -16.60 15.39
CA PRO A 244 -3.47 -17.25 14.25
C PRO A 244 -4.46 -18.30 14.74
N ARG A 245 -5.71 -18.27 14.26
CA ARG A 245 -6.65 -19.36 14.54
C ARG A 245 -6.10 -20.61 13.83
N PRO A 246 -6.02 -21.76 14.52
CA PRO A 246 -5.67 -23.00 13.86
C PRO A 246 -6.68 -23.25 12.75
N SER A 247 -6.21 -23.52 11.54
CA SER A 247 -6.99 -24.00 10.43
C SER A 247 -7.42 -25.44 10.77
N GLY A 248 -8.67 -25.63 11.14
CA GLY A 248 -9.21 -26.97 11.45
C GLY A 248 -10.38 -26.85 12.40
N ASP A 249 -11.57 -26.79 11.82
CA ASP A 249 -12.67 -27.70 12.08
C ASP A 249 -13.87 -27.23 11.24
N THR A 250 -13.98 -27.83 10.08
CA THR A 250 -15.26 -27.96 9.36
C THR A 250 -16.10 -28.97 10.13
N ALA A 251 -17.19 -28.50 10.71
CA ALA A 251 -18.34 -29.34 11.04
C ALA A 251 -19.50 -28.92 10.13
#